data_70081d5a1f8054c05e854ffa2faf719e
#
_entry.id   70081d5a1f8054c05e854ffa2faf719e
#
_cell.length_a   1.000
_cell.length_b   1.000
_cell.length_c   1.000
_cell.angle_alpha   90.00
_cell.angle_beta   90.00
_cell.angle_gamma   90.00
#
_symmetry.space_group_name_H-M   'P 1'
#
loop_
_entity.id
_entity.type
_entity.pdbx_description
1 polymer ?
#
loop_
_entity_poly.entity_id
_entity_poly.type
_entity_poly.pdbx_seq_one_letter_code
_entity_poly.pdbx_strand_id
1 'polypeptide(L)'
;MRPDPPQPEPPFDVWGTIARWRAEGRRFVLLTVVESRGFTPQKPGRHMLVADSGETAGTIGGGAIELECVTEAKALMRAGGSTRMVKKQLTTELGMCCGGEMVVHAEVLEALPRLFVFGAGHVARPLASLAAATGFGVTVVDARAEWLTAERFPAAACELRDPEAAAREMTFDTSDSVVVTTHDHALDQRVVQELLRYPLRFTGVIGSFAKQRKFALLLRARGFDDGAIARMRTPVGLSIGAQTPEEIAVSIVAELVAVRRGATPERGWVPPARVRAHEAAPQSGSSDSESLSK
;
A
#
# COMPACT_ATOMS: atom_id res chain seq x y z
N MET A 1 -14.40 24.27 -49.65
CA MET A 1 -13.39 23.58 -48.85
C MET A 1 -14.15 22.57 -48.03
N ARG A 2 -13.99 21.25 -48.28
CA ARG A 2 -14.62 20.21 -47.46
C ARG A 2 -13.82 20.12 -46.17
N PRO A 3 -14.45 20.00 -44.99
CA PRO A 3 -13.72 19.77 -43.76
C PRO A 3 -12.95 18.45 -43.89
N ASP A 4 -11.74 18.44 -43.38
CA ASP A 4 -10.93 17.20 -43.30
C ASP A 4 -11.72 16.13 -42.53
N PRO A 5 -11.66 14.86 -42.95
CA PRO A 5 -12.27 13.78 -42.20
C PRO A 5 -11.71 13.72 -40.79
N PRO A 6 -12.54 13.45 -39.77
CA PRO A 6 -12.07 13.35 -38.40
C PRO A 6 -10.94 12.32 -38.34
N GLN A 7 -9.82 12.70 -37.71
CA GLN A 7 -8.72 11.77 -37.46
C GLN A 7 -9.21 10.59 -36.64
N PRO A 8 -8.79 9.36 -36.96
CA PRO A 8 -9.16 8.20 -36.17
C PRO A 8 -8.70 8.40 -34.73
N GLU A 9 -9.60 8.19 -33.78
CA GLU A 9 -9.25 8.22 -32.37
C GLU A 9 -8.08 7.25 -32.11
N PRO A 10 -7.09 7.65 -31.29
CA PRO A 10 -5.99 6.77 -30.95
C PRO A 10 -6.53 5.48 -30.33
N PRO A 11 -5.88 4.32 -30.57
CA PRO A 11 -6.31 3.05 -29.99
C PRO A 11 -6.35 3.16 -28.46
N PHE A 12 -7.38 2.58 -27.84
CA PHE A 12 -7.55 2.56 -26.40
C PHE A 12 -6.31 1.97 -25.71
N ASP A 13 -5.63 2.80 -24.91
CA ASP A 13 -4.49 2.37 -24.11
C ASP A 13 -4.99 1.68 -22.83
N VAL A 14 -5.22 0.37 -22.93
CA VAL A 14 -5.68 -0.45 -21.80
C VAL A 14 -4.64 -0.48 -20.67
N TRP A 15 -3.37 -0.59 -20.99
CA TRP A 15 -2.31 -0.75 -19.98
C TRP A 15 -2.06 0.54 -19.21
N GLY A 16 -2.03 1.68 -19.88
CA GLY A 16 -1.96 2.99 -19.23
C GLY A 16 -3.18 3.26 -18.36
N THR A 17 -4.38 2.87 -18.81
CA THR A 17 -5.60 3.04 -18.02
C THR A 17 -5.61 2.11 -16.79
N ILE A 18 -5.16 0.87 -16.91
CA ILE A 18 -4.98 -0.06 -15.78
C ILE A 18 -4.00 0.55 -14.75
N ALA A 19 -2.85 1.03 -15.21
CA ALA A 19 -1.85 1.63 -14.34
C ALA A 19 -2.42 2.84 -13.58
N ARG A 20 -3.12 3.71 -14.28
CA ARG A 20 -3.77 4.89 -13.71
C ARG A 20 -4.84 4.50 -12.69
N TRP A 21 -5.80 3.63 -13.05
CA TRP A 21 -6.90 3.24 -12.16
C TRP A 21 -6.40 2.53 -10.90
N ARG A 22 -5.35 1.71 -11.01
CA ARG A 22 -4.71 1.10 -9.83
C ARG A 22 -4.04 2.13 -8.93
N ALA A 23 -3.36 3.13 -9.51
CA ALA A 23 -2.74 4.21 -8.76
C ALA A 23 -3.77 5.13 -8.07
N GLU A 24 -4.94 5.31 -8.68
CA GLU A 24 -6.09 6.02 -8.11
C GLU A 24 -6.80 5.21 -6.99
N GLY A 25 -6.32 4.00 -6.67
CA GLY A 25 -6.94 3.16 -5.64
C GLY A 25 -8.26 2.53 -6.08
N ARG A 26 -8.50 2.40 -7.37
CA ARG A 26 -9.74 1.84 -7.92
C ARG A 26 -9.65 0.32 -8.05
N ARG A 27 -10.74 -0.34 -7.71
CA ARG A 27 -11.01 -1.75 -7.98
C ARG A 27 -11.83 -1.86 -9.26
N PHE A 28 -11.46 -2.76 -10.16
CA PHE A 28 -12.14 -2.90 -11.45
C PHE A 28 -11.92 -4.29 -12.05
N VAL A 29 -12.71 -4.62 -13.08
CA VAL A 29 -12.57 -5.87 -13.85
C VAL A 29 -11.96 -5.55 -15.21
N LEU A 30 -10.94 -6.30 -15.60
CA LEU A 30 -10.45 -6.39 -16.97
C LEU A 30 -11.25 -7.48 -17.70
N LEU A 31 -12.00 -7.08 -18.71
CA LEU A 31 -12.66 -7.96 -19.64
C LEU A 31 -11.78 -8.15 -20.87
N THR A 32 -11.50 -9.39 -21.25
CA THR A 32 -10.70 -9.74 -22.43
C THR A 32 -11.48 -10.71 -23.30
N VAL A 33 -11.70 -10.37 -24.57
CA VAL A 33 -12.22 -11.33 -25.55
C VAL A 33 -11.15 -12.37 -25.81
N VAL A 34 -11.40 -13.63 -25.43
CA VAL A 34 -10.42 -14.72 -25.59
C VAL A 34 -10.76 -15.63 -26.77
N GLU A 35 -12.04 -15.73 -27.12
CA GLU A 35 -12.48 -16.50 -28.28
C GLU A 35 -13.68 -15.84 -28.95
N SER A 36 -13.75 -15.93 -30.28
CA SER A 36 -14.92 -15.51 -31.07
C SER A 36 -15.13 -16.47 -32.24
N ARG A 37 -16.36 -16.90 -32.45
CA ARG A 37 -16.77 -17.80 -33.54
C ARG A 37 -17.91 -17.20 -34.31
N GLY A 38 -17.92 -17.37 -35.64
CA GLY A 38 -18.94 -16.80 -36.53
C GLY A 38 -18.81 -15.28 -36.66
N PHE A 39 -19.93 -14.60 -36.91
CA PHE A 39 -19.96 -13.12 -37.00
C PHE A 39 -20.04 -12.51 -35.60
N THR A 40 -18.98 -11.86 -35.18
CA THR A 40 -18.85 -11.23 -33.87
C THR A 40 -18.43 -9.77 -34.02
N PRO A 41 -18.89 -8.86 -33.12
CA PRO A 41 -18.56 -7.44 -33.19
C PRO A 41 -17.08 -7.14 -32.95
N GLN A 42 -16.39 -7.99 -32.18
CA GLN A 42 -14.97 -7.84 -31.91
C GLN A 42 -14.22 -9.17 -32.00
N LYS A 43 -12.91 -9.09 -32.20
CA LYS A 43 -11.99 -10.23 -32.30
C LYS A 43 -11.27 -10.47 -30.96
N PRO A 44 -10.70 -11.67 -30.75
CA PRO A 44 -9.84 -11.95 -29.58
C PRO A 44 -8.74 -10.91 -29.41
N GLY A 45 -8.39 -10.60 -28.15
CA GLY A 45 -7.43 -9.58 -27.77
C GLY A 45 -8.01 -8.19 -27.57
N ARG A 46 -9.33 -7.99 -27.68
CA ARG A 46 -9.98 -6.73 -27.29
C ARG A 46 -10.26 -6.69 -25.81
N HIS A 47 -10.15 -5.48 -25.26
CA HIS A 47 -10.24 -5.23 -23.82
C HIS A 47 -11.27 -4.15 -23.50
N MET A 48 -11.90 -4.31 -22.34
CA MET A 48 -12.74 -3.32 -21.70
C MET A 48 -12.51 -3.36 -20.19
N LEU A 49 -12.47 -2.23 -19.54
CA LEU A 49 -12.38 -2.10 -18.09
C LEU A 49 -13.76 -1.72 -17.54
N VAL A 50 -14.11 -2.30 -16.40
CA VAL A 50 -15.36 -2.02 -15.67
C VAL A 50 -15.01 -1.72 -14.22
N ALA A 51 -15.11 -0.46 -13.80
CA ALA A 51 -14.90 -0.07 -12.41
C ALA A 51 -16.09 -0.49 -11.52
N ASP A 52 -15.85 -0.59 -10.23
CA ASP A 52 -16.89 -0.88 -9.23
C ASP A 52 -18.01 0.19 -9.23
N SER A 53 -17.67 1.45 -9.51
CA SER A 53 -18.62 2.54 -9.74
C SER A 53 -19.55 2.32 -10.93
N GLY A 54 -19.16 1.43 -11.89
CA GLY A 54 -19.83 1.19 -13.15
C GLY A 54 -19.29 2.00 -14.32
N GLU A 55 -18.29 2.83 -14.10
CA GLU A 55 -17.54 3.48 -15.18
C GLU A 55 -16.84 2.42 -16.03
N THR A 56 -16.85 2.62 -17.36
CA THR A 56 -16.22 1.71 -18.31
C THR A 56 -15.19 2.43 -19.17
N ALA A 57 -14.16 1.70 -19.64
CA ALA A 57 -13.19 2.19 -20.60
C ALA A 57 -12.82 1.08 -21.59
N GLY A 58 -12.69 1.42 -22.87
CA GLY A 58 -12.51 0.44 -23.96
C GLY A 58 -13.81 -0.21 -24.38
N THR A 59 -13.74 -1.25 -25.24
CA THR A 59 -14.91 -1.94 -25.80
C THR A 59 -14.59 -3.38 -26.16
N ILE A 60 -15.58 -4.25 -25.96
CA ILE A 60 -15.59 -5.67 -26.40
C ILE A 60 -16.66 -5.94 -27.44
N GLY A 61 -17.27 -4.88 -28.06
CA GLY A 61 -18.18 -5.02 -29.18
C GLY A 61 -19.46 -4.20 -29.14
N GLY A 62 -19.73 -3.50 -28.04
CA GLY A 62 -20.94 -2.67 -27.87
C GLY A 62 -22.23 -3.48 -27.65
N GLY A 63 -23.31 -2.73 -27.35
CA GLY A 63 -24.65 -3.29 -27.24
C GLY A 63 -24.84 -4.30 -26.12
N ALA A 64 -25.66 -5.30 -26.37
CA ALA A 64 -26.11 -6.26 -25.36
C ALA A 64 -24.97 -7.09 -24.72
N ILE A 65 -23.93 -7.44 -25.49
CA ILE A 65 -22.81 -8.22 -24.93
C ILE A 65 -22.02 -7.42 -23.87
N GLU A 66 -21.82 -6.11 -24.06
CA GLU A 66 -21.15 -5.27 -23.05
C GLU A 66 -22.01 -5.14 -21.79
N LEU A 67 -23.32 -4.87 -21.94
CA LEU A 67 -24.23 -4.76 -20.80
C LEU A 67 -24.21 -6.02 -19.94
N GLU A 68 -24.24 -7.19 -20.57
CA GLU A 68 -24.17 -8.48 -19.91
C GLU A 68 -22.82 -8.66 -19.20
N CYS A 69 -21.71 -8.38 -19.89
CA CYS A 69 -20.37 -8.50 -19.31
C CYS A 69 -20.14 -7.49 -18.17
N VAL A 70 -20.71 -6.29 -18.23
CA VAL A 70 -20.67 -5.32 -17.11
C VAL A 70 -21.44 -5.86 -15.91
N THR A 71 -22.62 -6.49 -16.15
CA THR A 71 -23.41 -7.09 -15.08
C THR A 71 -22.66 -8.23 -14.40
N GLU A 72 -22.05 -9.13 -15.19
CA GLU A 72 -21.22 -10.23 -14.69
C GLU A 72 -19.98 -9.74 -13.95
N ALA A 73 -19.31 -8.69 -14.45
CA ALA A 73 -18.16 -8.07 -13.81
C ALA A 73 -18.51 -7.52 -12.42
N LYS A 74 -19.62 -6.79 -12.31
CA LYS A 74 -20.12 -6.27 -11.03
C LYS A 74 -20.53 -7.39 -10.07
N ALA A 75 -21.15 -8.46 -10.57
CA ALA A 75 -21.51 -9.63 -9.77
C ALA A 75 -20.25 -10.34 -9.25
N LEU A 76 -19.21 -10.48 -10.09
CA LEU A 76 -17.93 -11.09 -9.73
C LEU A 76 -17.23 -10.31 -8.61
N MET A 77 -17.16 -8.97 -8.72
CA MET A 77 -16.59 -8.11 -7.68
C MET A 77 -17.36 -8.24 -6.36
N ARG A 78 -18.71 -8.16 -6.40
CA ARG A 78 -19.55 -8.30 -5.19
C ARG A 78 -19.41 -9.65 -4.50
N ALA A 79 -19.23 -10.71 -5.25
CA ALA A 79 -19.02 -12.07 -4.72
C ALA A 79 -17.59 -12.30 -4.16
N GLY A 80 -16.68 -11.32 -4.27
CA GLY A 80 -15.28 -11.49 -3.87
C GLY A 80 -14.49 -12.47 -4.74
N GLY A 81 -15.00 -12.76 -5.95
CA GLY A 81 -14.30 -13.63 -6.91
C GLY A 81 -13.14 -12.92 -7.58
N SER A 82 -12.18 -13.70 -8.09
CA SER A 82 -10.99 -13.16 -8.78
C SER A 82 -11.12 -13.24 -10.30
N THR A 83 -11.69 -14.30 -10.84
CA THR A 83 -11.81 -14.51 -12.29
C THR A 83 -13.11 -15.22 -12.65
N ARG A 84 -13.57 -15.03 -13.91
CA ARG A 84 -14.73 -15.73 -14.49
C ARG A 84 -14.60 -15.79 -16.00
N MET A 85 -15.06 -16.91 -16.60
CA MET A 85 -15.30 -17.03 -18.05
C MET A 85 -16.77 -16.77 -18.34
N VAL A 86 -17.05 -15.81 -19.22
CA VAL A 86 -18.40 -15.47 -19.69
C VAL A 86 -18.51 -15.92 -21.15
N LYS A 87 -19.36 -16.91 -21.40
CA LYS A 87 -19.62 -17.44 -22.74
C LYS A 87 -21.04 -17.08 -23.13
N LYS A 88 -21.23 -16.45 -24.30
CA LYS A 88 -22.54 -16.01 -24.78
C LYS A 88 -22.74 -16.25 -26.27
N GLN A 89 -23.95 -16.69 -26.58
CA GLN A 89 -24.47 -16.78 -27.95
C GLN A 89 -25.18 -15.47 -28.31
N LEU A 90 -24.67 -14.77 -29.34
CA LEU A 90 -25.09 -13.40 -29.63
C LEU A 90 -26.54 -13.32 -30.20
N THR A 91 -26.98 -14.31 -30.94
CA THR A 91 -28.35 -14.32 -31.52
C THR A 91 -29.43 -14.80 -30.57
N THR A 92 -29.22 -15.96 -29.93
CA THR A 92 -30.26 -16.62 -29.12
C THR A 92 -30.41 -16.04 -27.74
N GLU A 93 -29.30 -15.60 -27.14
CA GLU A 93 -29.28 -15.10 -25.76
C GLU A 93 -29.39 -13.57 -25.67
N LEU A 94 -28.84 -12.84 -26.65
CA LEU A 94 -28.73 -11.39 -26.60
C LEU A 94 -29.52 -10.63 -27.67
N GLY A 95 -30.23 -11.35 -28.55
CA GLY A 95 -31.04 -10.73 -29.60
C GLY A 95 -30.24 -9.88 -30.59
N MET A 96 -28.96 -10.14 -30.77
CA MET A 96 -28.09 -9.39 -31.70
C MET A 96 -28.17 -9.98 -33.11
N CYS A 97 -28.01 -9.11 -34.14
CA CYS A 97 -27.98 -9.56 -35.55
C CYS A 97 -26.73 -10.39 -35.89
N CYS A 98 -25.69 -10.30 -35.07
CA CYS A 98 -24.43 -11.03 -35.24
C CYS A 98 -24.62 -12.48 -34.76
N GLY A 99 -24.67 -13.45 -35.70
CA GLY A 99 -24.94 -14.87 -35.42
C GLY A 99 -23.80 -15.67 -34.81
N GLY A 100 -22.92 -15.04 -34.01
CA GLY A 100 -21.69 -15.64 -33.48
C GLY A 100 -21.76 -15.98 -32.00
N GLU A 101 -20.65 -16.57 -31.52
CA GLU A 101 -20.39 -16.86 -30.10
C GLU A 101 -19.15 -16.07 -29.66
N MET A 102 -19.18 -15.53 -28.44
CA MET A 102 -18.05 -14.90 -27.81
C MET A 102 -17.75 -15.50 -26.43
N VAL A 103 -16.48 -15.65 -26.13
CA VAL A 103 -15.98 -16.01 -24.81
C VAL A 103 -15.13 -14.86 -24.29
N VAL A 104 -15.51 -14.34 -23.14
CA VAL A 104 -14.85 -13.20 -22.49
C VAL A 104 -14.30 -13.66 -21.14
N HIS A 105 -13.02 -13.44 -20.91
CA HIS A 105 -12.40 -13.61 -19.60
C HIS A 105 -12.58 -12.33 -18.80
N ALA A 106 -13.12 -12.45 -17.60
CA ALA A 106 -13.25 -11.39 -16.62
C ALA A 106 -12.22 -11.63 -15.49
N GLU A 107 -11.36 -10.66 -15.22
CA GLU A 107 -10.35 -10.70 -14.16
C GLU A 107 -10.49 -9.48 -13.26
N VAL A 108 -10.67 -9.71 -11.94
CA VAL A 108 -10.71 -8.61 -10.96
C VAL A 108 -9.30 -8.13 -10.66
N LEU A 109 -9.08 -6.86 -10.91
CA LEU A 109 -7.84 -6.17 -10.54
C LEU A 109 -8.10 -5.32 -9.30
N GLU A 110 -7.49 -5.72 -8.21
CA GLU A 110 -7.59 -4.99 -6.94
C GLU A 110 -6.80 -3.68 -7.00
N ALA A 111 -7.29 -2.68 -6.28
CA ALA A 111 -6.54 -1.45 -6.03
C ALA A 111 -5.17 -1.77 -5.40
N LEU A 112 -4.18 -0.94 -5.67
CA LEU A 112 -2.94 -1.03 -4.91
C LEU A 112 -3.24 -0.68 -3.44
N PRO A 113 -2.77 -1.48 -2.49
CA PRO A 113 -2.86 -1.11 -1.09
C PRO A 113 -2.11 0.20 -0.87
N ARG A 114 -2.76 1.21 -0.28
CA ARG A 114 -2.16 2.52 -0.08
C ARG A 114 -1.30 2.52 1.18
N LEU A 115 -0.14 3.16 1.07
CA LEU A 115 0.75 3.46 2.18
C LEU A 115 1.01 4.97 2.25
N PHE A 116 0.61 5.59 3.34
CA PHE A 116 0.94 6.98 3.63
C PHE A 116 2.13 7.04 4.59
N VAL A 117 3.18 7.77 4.19
CA VAL A 117 4.38 7.98 5.00
C VAL A 117 4.42 9.43 5.43
N PHE A 118 4.22 9.68 6.73
CA PHE A 118 4.26 11.01 7.32
C PHE A 118 5.70 11.34 7.77
N GLY A 119 6.35 12.22 7.02
CA GLY A 119 7.75 12.59 7.15
C GLY A 119 8.62 12.09 6.00
N ALA A 120 9.41 12.98 5.38
CA ALA A 120 10.29 12.72 4.24
C ALA A 120 11.76 12.51 4.63
N GLY A 121 12.02 12.02 5.87
CA GLY A 121 13.36 11.83 6.43
C GLY A 121 14.17 10.70 5.78
N HIS A 122 15.27 10.33 6.43
CA HIS A 122 16.21 9.33 5.91
C HIS A 122 15.58 7.93 5.77
N VAL A 123 14.72 7.53 6.71
CA VAL A 123 14.02 6.23 6.66
C VAL A 123 12.91 6.25 5.60
N ALA A 124 12.22 7.38 5.43
CA ALA A 124 11.11 7.49 4.48
C ALA A 124 11.54 7.22 3.03
N ARG A 125 12.74 7.63 2.64
CA ARG A 125 13.25 7.45 1.28
C ARG A 125 13.36 5.97 0.88
N PRO A 126 14.15 5.13 1.57
CA PRO A 126 14.21 3.70 1.25
C PRO A 126 12.88 2.99 1.51
N LEU A 127 12.09 3.40 2.53
CA LEU A 127 10.77 2.86 2.80
C LEU A 127 9.83 3.04 1.61
N ALA A 128 9.73 4.24 1.05
CA ALA A 128 8.86 4.52 -0.08
C ALA A 128 9.26 3.70 -1.31
N SER A 129 10.55 3.60 -1.62
CA SER A 129 11.06 2.81 -2.76
C SER A 129 10.76 1.32 -2.60
N LEU A 130 11.06 0.73 -1.44
CA LEU A 130 10.83 -0.68 -1.17
C LEU A 130 9.33 -1.02 -1.10
N ALA A 131 8.52 -0.15 -0.52
CA ALA A 131 7.07 -0.33 -0.47
C ALA A 131 6.46 -0.30 -1.88
N ALA A 132 6.86 0.66 -2.73
CA ALA A 132 6.41 0.71 -4.13
C ALA A 132 6.84 -0.55 -4.90
N ALA A 133 8.08 -1.01 -4.74
CA ALA A 133 8.58 -2.24 -5.37
C ALA A 133 7.83 -3.50 -4.90
N THR A 134 7.25 -3.47 -3.68
CA THR A 134 6.42 -4.57 -3.15
C THR A 134 4.93 -4.38 -3.45
N GLY A 135 4.55 -3.40 -4.28
CA GLY A 135 3.20 -3.20 -4.81
C GLY A 135 2.29 -2.38 -3.91
N PHE A 136 2.82 -1.42 -3.15
CA PHE A 136 2.04 -0.38 -2.49
C PHE A 136 1.98 0.87 -3.37
N GLY A 137 0.81 1.55 -3.41
CA GLY A 137 0.70 2.94 -3.85
C GLY A 137 1.15 3.84 -2.71
N VAL A 138 2.31 4.48 -2.84
CA VAL A 138 2.93 5.24 -1.75
C VAL A 138 2.66 6.73 -1.91
N THR A 139 2.25 7.38 -0.82
CA THR A 139 2.17 8.84 -0.69
C THR A 139 3.04 9.28 0.48
N VAL A 140 3.96 10.21 0.23
CA VAL A 140 4.83 10.80 1.26
C VAL A 140 4.36 12.21 1.56
N VAL A 141 4.18 12.53 2.84
CA VAL A 141 3.67 13.82 3.34
C VAL A 141 4.75 14.49 4.19
N ASP A 142 5.17 15.68 3.83
CA ASP A 142 6.09 16.52 4.64
C ASP A 142 5.85 17.99 4.32
N ALA A 143 6.08 18.88 5.29
CA ALA A 143 5.97 20.32 5.13
C ALA A 143 7.22 20.97 4.49
N ARG A 144 8.33 20.23 4.41
CA ARG A 144 9.64 20.73 3.97
C ARG A 144 9.86 20.38 2.50
N ALA A 145 9.73 21.37 1.62
CA ALA A 145 9.85 21.19 0.16
C ALA A 145 11.22 20.60 -0.24
N GLU A 146 12.29 20.98 0.45
CA GLU A 146 13.66 20.52 0.18
C GLU A 146 13.87 19.03 0.49
N TRP A 147 13.01 18.44 1.35
CA TRP A 147 13.01 17.00 1.67
C TRP A 147 12.05 16.21 0.81
N LEU A 148 11.02 16.84 0.25
CA LEU A 148 9.93 16.19 -0.49
C LEU A 148 10.04 16.46 -2.00
N THR A 149 11.09 15.93 -2.64
CA THR A 149 11.33 16.11 -4.07
C THR A 149 11.08 14.84 -4.87
N ALA A 150 10.65 14.98 -6.13
CA ALA A 150 10.44 13.85 -7.04
C ALA A 150 11.72 13.02 -7.27
N GLU A 151 12.91 13.65 -7.17
CA GLU A 151 14.18 12.94 -7.25
C GLU A 151 14.40 12.00 -6.06
N ARG A 152 13.99 12.42 -4.86
CA ARG A 152 14.10 11.59 -3.65
C ARG A 152 13.05 10.50 -3.59
N PHE A 153 11.87 10.74 -4.18
CA PHE A 153 10.71 9.86 -4.13
C PHE A 153 10.14 9.57 -5.53
N PRO A 154 10.93 8.99 -6.47
CA PRO A 154 10.51 8.82 -7.86
C PRO A 154 9.34 7.83 -8.04
N ALA A 155 9.08 6.98 -7.05
CA ALA A 155 8.04 5.95 -7.08
C ALA A 155 6.89 6.25 -6.09
N ALA A 156 6.76 7.50 -5.60
CA ALA A 156 5.72 7.89 -4.66
C ALA A 156 5.09 9.22 -5.08
N ALA A 157 3.82 9.40 -4.73
CA ALA A 157 3.19 10.72 -4.74
C ALA A 157 3.75 11.57 -3.59
N CYS A 158 3.96 12.86 -3.84
CA CYS A 158 4.50 13.79 -2.86
C CYS A 158 3.43 14.83 -2.50
N GLU A 159 3.05 14.90 -1.23
CA GLU A 159 2.09 15.86 -0.67
C GLU A 159 2.81 16.88 0.20
N LEU A 160 3.07 18.07 -0.34
CA LEU A 160 3.68 19.18 0.40
C LEU A 160 2.65 19.82 1.32
N ARG A 161 2.54 19.28 2.52
CA ARG A 161 1.58 19.70 3.55
C ARG A 161 2.14 19.51 4.94
N ASP A 162 1.60 20.26 5.90
CA ASP A 162 1.81 19.96 7.32
C ASP A 162 1.29 18.55 7.64
N PRO A 163 2.10 17.66 8.21
CA PRO A 163 1.72 16.27 8.48
C PRO A 163 0.50 16.12 9.41
N GLU A 164 0.32 17.00 10.41
CA GLU A 164 -0.85 16.96 11.29
C GLU A 164 -2.12 17.38 10.55
N ALA A 165 -2.05 18.48 9.78
CA ALA A 165 -3.17 18.94 8.96
C ALA A 165 -3.56 17.88 7.93
N ALA A 166 -2.58 17.26 7.27
CA ALA A 166 -2.83 16.17 6.32
C ALA A 166 -3.51 14.97 6.99
N ALA A 167 -3.03 14.53 8.15
CA ALA A 167 -3.63 13.42 8.90
C ALA A 167 -5.10 13.69 9.30
N ARG A 168 -5.46 14.96 9.51
CA ARG A 168 -6.83 15.37 9.86
C ARG A 168 -7.77 15.48 8.66
N GLU A 169 -7.24 15.94 7.51
CA GLU A 169 -8.05 16.35 6.36
C GLU A 169 -8.08 15.33 5.23
N MET A 170 -7.11 14.40 5.19
CA MET A 170 -7.09 13.33 4.20
C MET A 170 -8.16 12.28 4.50
N THR A 171 -8.65 11.66 3.44
CA THR A 171 -9.60 10.53 3.55
C THR A 171 -8.84 9.22 3.55
N PHE A 172 -9.06 8.42 4.60
CA PHE A 172 -8.48 7.10 4.76
C PHE A 172 -9.55 6.02 4.69
N ASP A 173 -9.16 4.87 4.15
CA ASP A 173 -9.95 3.64 4.10
C ASP A 173 -9.42 2.62 5.14
N THR A 174 -10.26 1.65 5.51
CA THR A 174 -9.87 0.56 6.41
C THR A 174 -8.77 -0.35 5.86
N SER A 175 -8.54 -0.31 4.55
CA SER A 175 -7.46 -1.02 3.87
C SER A 175 -6.12 -0.28 3.87
N ASP A 176 -6.11 0.99 4.26
CA ASP A 176 -4.92 1.83 4.22
C ASP A 176 -3.93 1.51 5.34
N SER A 177 -2.67 1.75 5.01
CA SER A 177 -1.56 1.64 5.95
C SER A 177 -0.90 3.00 6.12
N VAL A 178 -0.46 3.32 7.33
CA VAL A 178 0.27 4.54 7.62
C VAL A 178 1.55 4.25 8.39
N VAL A 179 2.60 5.01 8.09
CA VAL A 179 3.87 5.00 8.86
C VAL A 179 4.25 6.43 9.18
N VAL A 180 4.45 6.71 10.47
CA VAL A 180 4.86 8.02 10.98
C VAL A 180 6.35 8.00 11.29
N THR A 181 7.10 8.86 10.59
CA THR A 181 8.56 8.94 10.66
C THR A 181 9.02 10.40 10.56
N THR A 182 8.32 11.31 11.25
CA THR A 182 8.70 12.73 11.21
C THR A 182 10.00 12.99 11.96
N HIS A 183 10.51 14.18 11.84
CA HIS A 183 11.76 14.60 12.50
C HIS A 183 11.55 15.06 13.96
N ASP A 184 10.30 15.21 14.40
CA ASP A 184 9.92 15.72 15.72
C ASP A 184 8.95 14.78 16.44
N HIS A 185 9.31 14.38 17.66
CA HIS A 185 8.48 13.49 18.48
C HIS A 185 7.13 14.10 18.88
N ALA A 186 7.04 15.43 19.05
CA ALA A 186 5.79 16.10 19.36
C ALA A 186 4.86 16.11 18.13
N LEU A 187 5.42 16.30 16.93
CA LEU A 187 4.68 16.17 15.67
C LEU A 187 4.21 14.74 15.45
N ASP A 188 5.07 13.72 15.65
CA ASP A 188 4.67 12.32 15.57
C ASP A 188 3.45 12.03 16.45
N GLN A 189 3.45 12.55 17.67
CA GLN A 189 2.34 12.35 18.60
C GLN A 189 1.03 12.98 18.10
N ARG A 190 1.07 14.20 17.56
CA ARG A 190 -0.12 14.87 17.01
C ARG A 190 -0.66 14.16 15.78
N VAL A 191 0.23 13.75 14.86
CA VAL A 191 -0.13 12.96 13.69
C VAL A 191 -0.78 11.62 14.09
N VAL A 192 -0.17 10.88 15.01
CA VAL A 192 -0.72 9.60 15.51
C VAL A 192 -2.09 9.78 16.14
N GLN A 193 -2.29 10.86 16.89
CA GLN A 193 -3.58 11.17 17.53
C GLN A 193 -4.69 11.33 16.49
N GLU A 194 -4.43 11.99 15.36
CA GLU A 194 -5.42 12.12 14.29
C GLU A 194 -5.64 10.78 13.58
N LEU A 195 -4.57 10.04 13.25
CA LEU A 195 -4.65 8.78 12.53
C LEU A 195 -5.35 7.66 13.31
N LEU A 196 -5.22 7.59 14.63
CA LEU A 196 -5.88 6.57 15.45
C LEU A 196 -7.41 6.70 15.52
N ARG A 197 -7.96 7.80 15.04
CA ARG A 197 -9.42 7.98 14.88
C ARG A 197 -9.98 7.13 13.74
N TYR A 198 -9.12 6.69 12.80
CA TYR A 198 -9.49 5.85 11.68
C TYR A 198 -9.17 4.38 11.99
N PRO A 199 -10.01 3.43 11.56
CA PRO A 199 -9.77 2.00 11.72
C PRO A 199 -8.83 1.47 10.62
N LEU A 200 -7.63 2.06 10.52
CA LEU A 200 -6.62 1.73 9.53
C LEU A 200 -6.15 0.28 9.65
N ARG A 201 -5.77 -0.34 8.53
CA ARG A 201 -5.15 -1.68 8.50
C ARG A 201 -3.84 -1.73 9.28
N PHE A 202 -3.07 -0.65 9.20
CA PHE A 202 -1.75 -0.57 9.83
C PHE A 202 -1.44 0.86 10.25
N THR A 203 -1.01 1.04 11.49
CA THR A 203 -0.53 2.33 12.01
C THR A 203 0.84 2.12 12.67
N GLY A 204 1.91 2.35 11.92
CA GLY A 204 3.29 2.22 12.37
C GLY A 204 3.89 3.55 12.80
N VAL A 205 4.69 3.55 13.85
CA VAL A 205 5.39 4.74 14.33
C VAL A 205 6.85 4.40 14.60
N ILE A 206 7.77 5.16 13.99
CA ILE A 206 9.19 4.98 14.27
C ILE A 206 9.50 5.40 15.71
N GLY A 207 10.27 4.60 16.42
CA GLY A 207 10.66 4.93 17.78
C GLY A 207 11.07 3.73 18.61
N SER A 208 11.17 3.94 19.92
CA SER A 208 11.53 2.92 20.90
C SER A 208 10.32 2.50 21.76
N PHE A 209 10.45 1.43 22.52
CA PHE A 209 9.47 1.06 23.56
C PHE A 209 9.24 2.15 24.61
N ALA A 210 10.24 2.99 24.87
CA ALA A 210 10.07 4.15 25.75
C ALA A 210 9.11 5.17 25.13
N LYS A 211 9.24 5.44 23.82
CA LYS A 211 8.31 6.30 23.07
C LYS A 211 6.90 5.71 23.06
N GLN A 212 6.75 4.40 22.83
CA GLN A 212 5.45 3.73 22.89
C GLN A 212 4.75 3.96 24.21
N ARG A 213 5.44 3.72 25.34
CA ARG A 213 4.87 3.93 26.69
C ARG A 213 4.44 5.38 26.92
N LYS A 214 5.29 6.35 26.52
CA LYS A 214 4.97 7.78 26.62
C LYS A 214 3.72 8.13 25.79
N PHE A 215 3.66 7.67 24.55
CA PHE A 215 2.51 7.93 23.65
C PHE A 215 1.24 7.29 24.19
N ALA A 216 1.30 6.05 24.68
CA ALA A 216 0.13 5.38 25.27
C ALA A 216 -0.44 6.16 26.46
N LEU A 217 0.41 6.68 27.36
CA LEU A 217 -0.03 7.52 28.47
C LEU A 217 -0.74 8.80 28.01
N LEU A 218 -0.14 9.50 27.04
CA LEU A 218 -0.69 10.75 26.51
C LEU A 218 -2.00 10.54 25.73
N LEU A 219 -2.10 9.43 24.97
CA LEU A 219 -3.33 9.07 24.25
C LEU A 219 -4.47 8.72 25.21
N ARG A 220 -4.19 7.95 26.28
CA ARG A 220 -5.19 7.69 27.36
C ARG A 220 -5.68 8.98 27.99
N ALA A 221 -4.76 9.91 28.32
CA ALA A 221 -5.15 11.21 28.89
C ALA A 221 -6.02 12.05 27.94
N ARG A 222 -6.03 11.73 26.63
CA ARG A 222 -6.85 12.37 25.61
C ARG A 222 -8.11 11.58 25.23
N GLY A 223 -8.43 10.53 25.99
CA GLY A 223 -9.66 9.76 25.87
C GLY A 223 -9.63 8.62 24.84
N PHE A 224 -8.45 8.24 24.32
CA PHE A 224 -8.34 7.04 23.50
C PHE A 224 -8.42 5.78 24.36
N ASP A 225 -9.23 4.80 23.92
CA ASP A 225 -9.32 3.51 24.58
C ASP A 225 -8.08 2.62 24.28
N ASP A 226 -7.93 1.57 25.08
CA ASP A 226 -6.79 0.65 24.93
C ASP A 226 -6.81 -0.10 23.58
N GLY A 227 -7.97 -0.32 22.98
CA GLY A 227 -8.11 -0.93 21.65
C GLY A 227 -7.56 -0.03 20.55
N ALA A 228 -7.86 1.28 20.61
CA ALA A 228 -7.28 2.26 19.68
C ALA A 228 -5.75 2.34 19.85
N ILE A 229 -5.28 2.42 21.09
CA ILE A 229 -3.85 2.48 21.39
C ILE A 229 -3.11 1.21 20.95
N ALA A 230 -3.71 0.05 21.08
CA ALA A 230 -3.13 -1.23 20.66
C ALA A 230 -2.93 -1.34 19.12
N ARG A 231 -3.68 -0.55 18.33
CA ARG A 231 -3.45 -0.46 16.87
C ARG A 231 -2.14 0.25 16.51
N MET A 232 -1.60 1.07 17.42
CA MET A 232 -0.32 1.75 17.22
C MET A 232 0.85 0.77 17.38
N ARG A 233 1.56 0.53 16.30
CA ARG A 233 2.74 -0.33 16.25
C ARG A 233 4.02 0.50 16.43
N THR A 234 4.58 0.44 17.64
CA THR A 234 5.82 1.15 18.01
C THR A 234 6.64 0.24 18.93
N PRO A 235 7.92 -0.02 18.63
CA PRO A 235 8.62 0.29 17.38
C PRO A 235 7.94 -0.35 16.16
N VAL A 236 7.91 0.36 15.04
CA VAL A 236 7.44 -0.20 13.77
C VAL A 236 8.52 -1.07 13.13
N GLY A 237 8.10 -2.13 12.44
CA GLY A 237 8.98 -3.07 11.76
C GLY A 237 9.21 -4.38 12.53
N LEU A 238 9.63 -5.41 11.81
CA LEU A 238 10.02 -6.68 12.38
C LEU A 238 11.37 -6.57 13.10
N SER A 239 11.55 -7.38 14.15
CA SER A 239 12.79 -7.39 14.92
C SER A 239 13.89 -8.17 14.20
N ILE A 240 14.58 -7.50 13.28
CA ILE A 240 15.68 -8.07 12.49
C ILE A 240 17.05 -7.51 12.89
N GLY A 241 17.12 -6.70 13.97
CA GLY A 241 18.35 -6.06 14.39
C GLY A 241 18.76 -4.85 13.52
N ALA A 242 17.82 -4.25 12.79
CA ALA A 242 18.05 -3.13 11.88
C ALA A 242 18.69 -1.92 12.55
N GLN A 243 19.72 -1.34 11.94
CA GLN A 243 20.48 -0.20 12.43
C GLN A 243 20.51 0.97 11.45
N THR A 244 20.63 0.70 10.14
CA THR A 244 20.65 1.75 9.12
C THR A 244 19.23 2.12 8.67
N PRO A 245 19.02 3.32 8.08
CA PRO A 245 17.74 3.69 7.51
C PRO A 245 17.17 2.67 6.51
N GLU A 246 18.03 2.06 5.70
CA GLU A 246 17.69 1.04 4.72
C GLU A 246 17.23 -0.25 5.38
N GLU A 247 17.93 -0.71 6.41
CA GLU A 247 17.56 -1.90 7.18
C GLU A 247 16.25 -1.70 7.95
N ILE A 248 16.05 -0.51 8.53
CA ILE A 248 14.80 -0.12 9.17
C ILE A 248 13.66 -0.14 8.16
N ALA A 249 13.86 0.39 6.94
CA ALA A 249 12.87 0.35 5.88
C ALA A 249 12.52 -1.09 5.47
N VAL A 250 13.52 -1.99 5.36
CA VAL A 250 13.30 -3.42 5.10
C VAL A 250 12.43 -4.03 6.19
N SER A 251 12.72 -3.77 7.47
CA SER A 251 11.96 -4.30 8.60
C SER A 251 10.50 -3.84 8.59
N ILE A 252 10.26 -2.57 8.23
CA ILE A 252 8.92 -1.99 8.13
C ILE A 252 8.15 -2.59 6.95
N VAL A 253 8.77 -2.70 5.77
CA VAL A 253 8.12 -3.28 4.59
C VAL A 253 7.79 -4.74 4.81
N ALA A 254 8.67 -5.51 5.46
CA ALA A 254 8.39 -6.90 5.83
C ALA A 254 7.15 -7.02 6.74
N GLU A 255 6.99 -6.15 7.75
CA GLU A 255 5.79 -6.10 8.60
C GLU A 255 4.54 -5.71 7.80
N LEU A 256 4.63 -4.71 6.93
CA LEU A 256 3.54 -4.28 6.05
C LEU A 256 3.05 -5.41 5.13
N VAL A 257 3.99 -6.14 4.51
CA VAL A 257 3.68 -7.31 3.66
C VAL A 257 3.02 -8.42 4.47
N ALA A 258 3.52 -8.73 5.67
CA ALA A 258 2.93 -9.74 6.55
C ALA A 258 1.47 -9.38 6.90
N VAL A 259 1.21 -8.14 7.31
CA VAL A 259 -0.15 -7.66 7.64
C VAL A 259 -1.06 -7.70 6.40
N ARG A 260 -0.56 -7.30 5.23
CA ARG A 260 -1.32 -7.37 3.97
C ARG A 260 -1.72 -8.80 3.60
N ARG A 261 -0.86 -9.76 3.88
CA ARG A 261 -1.07 -11.18 3.59
C ARG A 261 -1.84 -11.93 4.69
N GLY A 262 -2.24 -11.24 5.76
CA GLY A 262 -2.90 -11.86 6.91
C GLY A 262 -1.99 -12.77 7.73
N ALA A 263 -0.67 -12.67 7.54
CA ALA A 263 0.30 -13.36 8.37
C ALA A 263 0.45 -12.64 9.71
N THR A 264 0.59 -13.40 10.78
CA THR A 264 0.93 -12.85 12.10
C THR A 264 2.45 -12.84 12.22
N PRO A 265 3.11 -11.68 12.02
CA PRO A 265 4.55 -11.64 12.20
C PRO A 265 4.87 -11.87 13.68
N GLU A 266 5.78 -12.81 13.97
CA GLU A 266 6.30 -12.97 15.31
C GLU A 266 7.01 -11.67 15.72
N ARG A 267 6.44 -10.97 16.68
CA ARG A 267 7.00 -9.75 17.25
C ARG A 267 7.92 -10.09 18.41
N GLY A 268 9.03 -10.74 18.11
CA GLY A 268 10.11 -10.94 19.06
C GLY A 268 11.20 -9.88 18.87
N TRP A 269 11.07 -8.68 19.48
CA TRP A 269 12.27 -7.91 19.69
C TRP A 269 13.06 -8.60 20.80
N VAL A 270 14.11 -9.34 20.43
CA VAL A 270 15.16 -9.73 21.34
C VAL A 270 16.12 -8.54 21.40
N PRO A 271 16.25 -7.84 22.53
CA PRO A 271 17.27 -6.82 22.66
C PRO A 271 18.60 -7.47 22.29
N PRO A 272 19.49 -6.79 21.52
CA PRO A 272 20.84 -7.30 21.32
C PRO A 272 21.39 -7.62 22.71
N ALA A 273 21.89 -8.84 22.89
CA ALA A 273 22.51 -9.24 24.14
C ALA A 273 23.48 -8.11 24.50
N ARG A 274 23.31 -7.54 25.68
CA ARG A 274 24.26 -6.52 26.16
C ARG A 274 25.63 -7.15 25.94
N VAL A 275 26.42 -6.58 25.04
CA VAL A 275 27.83 -6.89 24.96
C VAL A 275 28.31 -6.65 26.39
N ARG A 276 28.60 -7.73 27.12
CA ARG A 276 29.14 -7.60 28.45
C ARG A 276 30.41 -6.80 28.25
N ALA A 277 30.41 -5.58 28.77
CA ALA A 277 31.64 -4.85 28.89
C ALA A 277 32.64 -5.83 29.51
N HIS A 278 33.76 -6.04 28.85
CA HIS A 278 34.85 -6.84 29.40
C HIS A 278 35.06 -6.35 30.83
N GLU A 279 34.59 -7.14 31.80
CA GLU A 279 35.03 -6.96 33.15
C GLU A 279 36.56 -7.11 33.09
N ALA A 280 37.24 -5.99 33.31
CA ALA A 280 38.68 -5.94 33.42
C ALA A 280 39.09 -7.02 34.47
N ALA A 281 39.88 -7.96 34.04
CA ALA A 281 40.41 -8.99 34.95
C ALA A 281 40.99 -8.31 36.19
N PRO A 282 40.72 -8.82 37.41
CA PRO A 282 41.31 -8.24 38.61
C PRO A 282 42.84 -8.35 38.51
N GLN A 283 43.50 -7.20 38.57
CA GLN A 283 44.95 -7.16 38.66
C GLN A 283 45.33 -7.93 39.94
N SER A 284 45.97 -9.08 39.75
CA SER A 284 46.60 -9.84 40.83
C SER A 284 47.71 -8.98 41.44
N GLY A 285 47.38 -8.32 42.54
CA GLY A 285 48.39 -7.63 43.36
C GLY A 285 49.41 -8.65 43.91
N SER A 286 50.60 -8.56 43.42
CA SER A 286 51.77 -9.20 44.03
C SER A 286 52.07 -8.54 45.39
N SER A 287 51.68 -9.20 46.46
CA SER A 287 52.16 -8.85 47.78
C SER A 287 53.48 -9.59 48.04
N ASP A 288 54.58 -8.95 47.70
CA ASP A 288 55.88 -9.34 48.28
C ASP A 288 55.92 -8.83 49.69
N SER A 289 55.76 -9.74 50.63
CA SER A 289 56.11 -9.52 52.03
C SER A 289 57.46 -10.19 52.31
N GLU A 290 58.54 -9.42 52.18
CA GLU A 290 59.82 -9.78 52.83
C GLU A 290 59.67 -9.62 54.34
N SER A 291 59.67 -10.76 55.00
CA SER A 291 59.94 -10.82 56.41
C SER A 291 61.41 -11.17 56.62
N LEU A 292 62.24 -10.24 57.00
CA LEU A 292 63.55 -10.46 57.54
C LEU A 292 63.49 -10.59 59.06
N SER A 293 63.89 -11.73 59.49
CA SER A 293 64.07 -12.14 60.88
C SER A 293 65.25 -11.49 61.55
N LYS A 294 65.08 -11.18 62.74
CA LYS A 294 65.92 -11.65 63.85
C LYS A 294 65.10 -11.85 65.07
#